data_5e5d47c931dd98de9ece435a06b08f74
#
_entry.id   5e5d47c931dd98de9ece435a06b08f74
#
_cell.length_a   1.000
_cell.length_b   1.000
_cell.length_c   1.000
_cell.angle_alpha   90.00
_cell.angle_beta   90.00
_cell.angle_gamma   90.00
#
_symmetry.space_group_name_H-M   'P 1'
#
loop_
_entity.id
_entity.type
_entity.pdbx_description
1 polymer ?
#
loop_
_entity_poly.entity_id
_entity_poly.type
_entity_poly.pdbx_seq_one_letter_code
_entity_poly.pdbx_strand_id
1 'polypeptide(L)'
;MSRERSFLSIALGCLCAVGVMALVIVALAAAGSSPAAKDVPALKVGVGETVITPSEPTRMRGFARSQVSTGVHDDLHARSLVVEDADGDTAVLMTLALVGLSEDYLKAIRAGIAARTGIKPENIVVSCTHTHSGPNAGATPSTFNKEEVEASIASPAYRTWLVEQCVASAVKAWETRVPGRIGIAPTQVLELGRNRRRLLYGGLHPDPEVAVIKVEDAKGQLLGVAFNYGCHPSGIDWHNTLFTEDWPYYAMQAIKKQVGQNVWTAFYQSAEGDIGVGYSAELSAVGVDMPIRNYWYIERKGNQMAEAVLKVLPGIATSGDADVRTAIGRFDYPLRTEYPVSVEEAERLLAEAKKKLAEFEKDPELSGTRRADEARVEVFQADQMFRTAKRFFSQAERPATRSLEQVAFGIGDAVFVTFPGEMFSEIGLAIKQGSPVEKTFVIGLSCGPGGYLPTAKEFLEGDYEVNGSAYSPKTEKFCVESSLNLIKRVAK
;
A
#
# COMPACT_ATOMS: atom_id res chain seq x y z
N MET A 1 -26.93 -73.28 11.84
CA MET A 1 -26.29 -74.24 12.80
C MET A 1 -25.70 -73.38 13.88
N SER A 2 -26.38 -73.21 14.98
CA SER A 2 -26.34 -73.90 16.27
C SER A 2 -25.06 -73.59 17.03
N ARG A 3 -25.01 -73.10 18.20
CA ARG A 3 -25.78 -73.19 19.45
C ARG A 3 -24.98 -72.41 20.46
N GLU A 4 -25.56 -71.55 21.24
CA GLU A 4 -26.20 -71.66 22.53
C GLU A 4 -25.27 -71.93 23.74
N ARG A 5 -25.42 -70.98 24.71
CA ARG A 5 -25.74 -71.24 26.17
C ARG A 5 -24.51 -71.44 27.03
N SER A 6 -24.43 -71.06 28.29
CA SER A 6 -25.41 -70.70 29.32
C SER A 6 -24.68 -70.26 30.60
N PHE A 7 -25.29 -69.40 31.42
CA PHE A 7 -25.65 -69.46 32.85
C PHE A 7 -24.68 -70.07 33.87
N LEU A 8 -24.43 -69.50 35.04
CA LEU A 8 -25.20 -69.38 36.30
C LEU A 8 -24.24 -68.81 37.37
N SER A 9 -24.52 -67.79 38.10
CA SER A 9 -25.18 -67.60 39.40
C SER A 9 -24.52 -68.20 40.64
N ILE A 10 -24.68 -67.48 41.74
CA ILE A 10 -24.81 -67.80 43.18
C ILE A 10 -23.66 -67.10 43.98
N ALA A 11 -23.86 -66.15 44.76
CA ALA A 11 -24.70 -65.78 45.90
C ALA A 11 -24.00 -65.93 47.26
N LEU A 12 -24.14 -64.91 48.05
CA LEU A 12 -24.29 -64.81 49.51
C LEU A 12 -23.10 -65.04 50.44
N GLY A 13 -22.93 -64.07 51.31
CA GLY A 13 -22.22 -64.19 52.58
C GLY A 13 -22.12 -62.84 53.32
N CYS A 14 -23.17 -62.50 54.07
CA CYS A 14 -23.14 -61.49 55.13
C CYS A 14 -22.18 -61.86 56.26
N LEU A 15 -21.46 -60.88 56.82
CA LEU A 15 -21.36 -60.76 58.28
C LEU A 15 -20.84 -59.38 58.69
N CYS A 16 -21.57 -58.84 59.65
CA CYS A 16 -21.35 -57.55 60.31
C CYS A 16 -20.05 -57.49 61.14
N ALA A 17 -19.40 -56.41 61.18
CA ALA A 17 -18.65 -55.91 62.32
C ALA A 17 -18.70 -54.40 62.43
N VAL A 18 -19.24 -53.93 63.52
CA VAL A 18 -19.36 -52.56 63.98
C VAL A 18 -17.97 -52.08 64.39
N GLY A 19 -17.57 -50.94 63.86
CA GLY A 19 -16.29 -50.30 64.25
C GLY A 19 -16.34 -48.79 64.01
N VAL A 20 -16.65 -48.10 65.10
CA VAL A 20 -16.35 -46.74 65.46
C VAL A 20 -16.02 -45.67 64.35
N MET A 21 -16.92 -44.79 64.22
CA MET A 21 -16.91 -43.59 63.43
C MET A 21 -15.93 -42.57 64.07
N ALA A 22 -14.82 -42.27 63.41
CA ALA A 22 -14.01 -41.11 63.66
C ALA A 22 -14.19 -40.17 62.48
N LEU A 23 -14.98 -39.12 62.67
CA LEU A 23 -15.18 -38.04 61.73
C LEU A 23 -13.91 -37.18 61.68
N VAL A 24 -13.06 -37.36 60.68
CA VAL A 24 -12.03 -36.41 60.35
C VAL A 24 -12.62 -35.50 59.28
N ILE A 25 -13.06 -34.31 59.67
CA ILE A 25 -13.40 -33.22 58.76
C ILE A 25 -12.08 -32.69 58.26
N VAL A 26 -11.65 -33.14 57.06
CA VAL A 26 -10.64 -32.49 56.27
C VAL A 26 -11.36 -31.35 55.52
N ALA A 27 -11.28 -30.14 56.04
CA ALA A 27 -11.63 -28.98 55.29
C ALA A 27 -10.60 -28.83 54.16
N LEU A 28 -10.92 -29.33 52.97
CA LEU A 28 -10.27 -28.90 51.73
C LEU A 28 -10.68 -27.43 51.53
N ALA A 29 -9.80 -26.53 51.96
CA ALA A 29 -9.80 -25.19 51.44
C ALA A 29 -9.50 -25.28 49.92
N ALA A 30 -10.56 -25.38 49.12
CA ALA A 30 -10.47 -25.07 47.70
C ALA A 30 -10.08 -23.59 47.62
N ALA A 31 -8.78 -23.35 47.50
CA ALA A 31 -8.29 -22.08 47.00
C ALA A 31 -8.82 -22.01 45.55
N GLY A 32 -10.00 -21.44 45.43
CA GLY A 32 -10.52 -21.00 44.16
C GLY A 32 -9.53 -19.92 43.68
N SER A 33 -8.64 -20.28 42.76
CA SER A 33 -7.97 -19.32 41.94
C SER A 33 -9.07 -18.54 41.25
N SER A 34 -9.35 -17.32 41.74
CA SER A 34 -10.05 -16.32 40.92
C SER A 34 -9.43 -16.38 39.53
N PRO A 35 -10.23 -16.48 38.47
CA PRO A 35 -9.68 -16.32 37.15
C PRO A 35 -8.91 -14.99 37.18
N ALA A 36 -7.60 -15.05 36.91
CA ALA A 36 -6.75 -13.89 36.84
C ALA A 36 -7.52 -12.86 36.00
N ALA A 37 -7.78 -11.69 36.55
CA ALA A 37 -8.38 -10.60 35.81
C ALA A 37 -7.55 -10.52 34.52
N LYS A 38 -8.19 -10.76 33.38
CA LYS A 38 -7.48 -10.63 32.08
C LYS A 38 -6.96 -9.22 32.08
N ASP A 39 -5.63 -9.05 32.13
CA ASP A 39 -5.00 -7.75 32.13
C ASP A 39 -5.55 -6.96 30.94
N VAL A 40 -6.12 -5.80 31.24
CA VAL A 40 -6.61 -4.89 30.20
C VAL A 40 -5.39 -4.49 29.39
N PRO A 41 -5.40 -4.67 28.07
CA PRO A 41 -4.28 -4.24 27.25
C PRO A 41 -3.92 -2.79 27.51
N ALA A 42 -2.64 -2.50 27.69
CA ALA A 42 -2.14 -1.15 27.83
C ALA A 42 -2.21 -0.39 26.50
N LEU A 43 -2.08 -1.13 25.40
CA LEU A 43 -2.23 -0.62 24.04
C LEU A 43 -3.68 -0.19 23.79
N LYS A 44 -3.87 0.97 23.12
CA LYS A 44 -5.16 1.37 22.58
C LYS A 44 -5.07 1.39 21.05
N VAL A 45 -6.10 0.88 20.42
CA VAL A 45 -6.24 0.82 18.95
C VAL A 45 -7.56 1.44 18.51
N GLY A 46 -7.52 2.17 17.41
CA GLY A 46 -8.72 2.75 16.81
C GLY A 46 -8.63 2.76 15.30
N VAL A 47 -9.77 2.61 14.65
CA VAL A 47 -9.88 2.60 13.19
C VAL A 47 -10.92 3.60 12.72
N GLY A 48 -10.66 4.25 11.60
CA GLY A 48 -11.56 5.23 11.00
C GLY A 48 -11.56 5.14 9.49
N GLU A 49 -12.71 5.47 8.91
CA GLU A 49 -12.91 5.48 7.47
C GLU A 49 -13.88 6.62 7.11
N THR A 50 -13.57 7.34 6.04
CA THR A 50 -14.43 8.38 5.44
C THR A 50 -14.37 8.26 3.92
N VAL A 51 -15.48 8.59 3.27
CA VAL A 51 -15.54 8.67 1.80
C VAL A 51 -14.82 9.93 1.33
N ILE A 52 -14.04 9.79 0.26
CA ILE A 52 -13.35 10.90 -0.42
C ILE A 52 -13.68 10.97 -1.91
N THR A 53 -14.71 10.27 -2.37
CA THR A 53 -15.20 10.30 -3.74
C THR A 53 -15.73 11.70 -4.06
N PRO A 54 -15.30 12.38 -5.14
CA PRO A 54 -15.89 13.63 -5.56
C PRO A 54 -17.38 13.47 -5.87
N SER A 55 -18.21 14.42 -5.44
CA SER A 55 -19.65 14.47 -5.80
C SER A 55 -19.88 14.96 -7.24
N GLU A 56 -18.88 15.63 -7.82
CA GLU A 56 -18.98 16.21 -9.16
C GLU A 56 -18.04 15.50 -10.13
N PRO A 57 -18.38 15.44 -11.44
CA PRO A 57 -17.47 14.94 -12.48
C PRO A 57 -16.11 15.64 -12.39
N THR A 58 -15.06 14.85 -12.23
CA THR A 58 -13.72 15.37 -11.99
C THR A 58 -12.73 14.66 -12.90
N ARG A 59 -11.71 15.39 -13.39
CA ARG A 59 -10.65 14.76 -14.18
C ARG A 59 -9.96 13.66 -13.40
N MET A 60 -9.82 12.51 -14.07
CA MET A 60 -9.20 11.34 -13.48
C MET A 60 -7.68 11.37 -13.65
N ARG A 61 -6.98 10.67 -12.78
CA ARG A 61 -5.51 10.58 -12.76
C ARG A 61 -5.03 9.13 -12.71
N GLY A 62 -3.79 8.93 -13.20
CA GLY A 62 -3.08 7.65 -13.16
C GLY A 62 -2.56 7.22 -14.52
N PHE A 63 -3.40 7.29 -15.56
CA PHE A 63 -3.00 7.07 -16.94
C PHE A 63 -2.71 8.39 -17.66
N ALA A 64 -2.04 8.32 -18.81
CA ALA A 64 -1.86 9.46 -19.72
C ALA A 64 -3.18 9.81 -20.43
N ARG A 65 -4.15 10.29 -19.68
CA ARG A 65 -5.52 10.59 -20.13
C ARG A 65 -6.03 11.91 -19.59
N SER A 66 -7.04 12.46 -20.26
CA SER A 66 -7.73 13.68 -19.85
C SER A 66 -9.21 13.48 -19.56
N GLN A 67 -9.66 12.22 -19.41
CA GLN A 67 -11.06 11.90 -19.19
C GLN A 67 -11.55 12.47 -17.86
N VAL A 68 -12.81 12.91 -17.90
CA VAL A 68 -13.58 13.28 -16.72
C VAL A 68 -14.39 12.06 -16.28
N SER A 69 -14.52 11.87 -14.97
CA SER A 69 -15.32 10.78 -14.43
C SER A 69 -16.80 10.92 -14.82
N THR A 70 -17.43 9.79 -15.11
CA THR A 70 -18.86 9.70 -15.48
C THR A 70 -19.72 9.06 -14.39
N GLY A 71 -19.09 8.57 -13.32
CA GLY A 71 -19.78 7.93 -12.20
C GLY A 71 -18.80 7.25 -11.24
N VAL A 72 -19.34 6.40 -10.40
CA VAL A 72 -18.65 5.68 -9.34
C VAL A 72 -18.97 4.20 -9.47
N HIS A 73 -17.96 3.35 -9.51
CA HIS A 73 -18.11 1.91 -9.38
C HIS A 73 -18.09 1.52 -7.90
N ASP A 74 -17.10 2.02 -7.17
CA ASP A 74 -16.98 1.92 -5.72
C ASP A 74 -16.40 3.22 -5.15
N ASP A 75 -16.80 3.55 -3.93
CA ASP A 75 -16.35 4.77 -3.28
C ASP A 75 -14.85 4.73 -2.98
N LEU A 76 -14.22 5.89 -3.12
CA LEU A 76 -12.86 6.12 -2.70
C LEU A 76 -12.84 6.51 -1.22
N HIS A 77 -11.86 6.00 -0.46
CA HIS A 77 -11.83 6.24 0.98
C HIS A 77 -10.49 6.79 1.48
N ALA A 78 -10.57 7.54 2.57
CA ALA A 78 -9.47 7.75 3.51
C ALA A 78 -9.65 6.79 4.69
N ARG A 79 -8.63 5.98 4.98
CA ARG A 79 -8.65 4.98 6.05
C ARG A 79 -7.49 5.21 7.02
N SER A 80 -7.78 5.19 8.30
CA SER A 80 -6.84 5.48 9.37
C SER A 80 -6.82 4.37 10.41
N LEU A 81 -5.60 3.99 10.81
CA LEU A 81 -5.33 3.19 12.01
C LEU A 81 -4.57 4.07 13.00
N VAL A 82 -5.03 4.13 14.24
CA VAL A 82 -4.35 4.77 15.36
C VAL A 82 -3.92 3.69 16.34
N VAL A 83 -2.66 3.74 16.75
CA VAL A 83 -2.09 2.88 17.80
C VAL A 83 -1.44 3.79 18.84
N GLU A 84 -1.85 3.65 20.10
CA GLU A 84 -1.30 4.37 21.26
C GLU A 84 -0.82 3.34 22.28
N ASP A 85 0.43 3.41 22.69
CA ASP A 85 0.98 2.49 23.69
C ASP A 85 0.75 2.94 25.14
N ALA A 86 1.30 2.21 26.10
CA ALA A 86 1.15 2.48 27.54
C ALA A 86 1.75 3.82 27.98
N ASP A 87 2.79 4.28 27.30
CA ASP A 87 3.50 5.53 27.59
C ASP A 87 2.85 6.74 26.89
N GLY A 88 1.83 6.50 26.06
CA GLY A 88 1.11 7.50 25.27
C GLY A 88 1.78 7.83 23.94
N ASP A 89 2.82 7.09 23.56
CA ASP A 89 3.39 7.22 22.25
C ASP A 89 2.39 6.70 21.20
N THR A 90 2.20 7.50 20.15
CA THR A 90 1.10 7.28 19.20
C THR A 90 1.61 7.30 17.77
N ALA A 91 1.15 6.35 16.95
CA ALA A 91 1.31 6.36 15.50
C ALA A 91 -0.06 6.41 14.81
N VAL A 92 -0.16 7.21 13.76
CA VAL A 92 -1.30 7.25 12.83
C VAL A 92 -0.82 6.77 11.47
N LEU A 93 -1.42 5.70 10.98
CA LEU A 93 -1.22 5.19 9.63
C LEU A 93 -2.48 5.48 8.82
N MET A 94 -2.36 6.37 7.86
CA MET A 94 -3.45 6.74 6.94
C MET A 94 -3.11 6.29 5.52
N THR A 95 -4.09 5.75 4.83
CA THR A 95 -4.01 5.47 3.40
C THR A 95 -5.20 6.09 2.66
N LEU A 96 -4.93 6.66 1.49
CA LEU A 96 -5.90 7.38 0.67
C LEU A 96 -6.06 6.67 -0.68
N ALA A 97 -7.29 6.47 -1.12
CA ALA A 97 -7.56 5.94 -2.46
C ALA A 97 -7.33 7.01 -3.54
N LEU A 98 -6.09 7.44 -3.67
CA LEU A 98 -5.61 8.43 -4.64
C LEU A 98 -4.33 7.93 -5.29
N VAL A 99 -3.99 8.49 -6.47
CA VAL A 99 -2.74 8.17 -7.16
C VAL A 99 -1.50 8.71 -6.43
N GLY A 100 -1.65 9.75 -5.66
CA GLY A 100 -0.57 10.41 -4.91
C GLY A 100 -1.05 11.70 -4.27
N LEU A 101 -0.20 12.28 -3.42
CA LEU A 101 -0.52 13.47 -2.62
C LEU A 101 0.63 14.48 -2.68
N SER A 102 0.30 15.78 -2.81
CA SER A 102 1.30 16.84 -2.72
C SER A 102 1.70 17.12 -1.27
N GLU A 103 2.86 17.75 -1.09
CA GLU A 103 3.37 18.10 0.23
C GLU A 103 2.44 19.06 0.99
N ASP A 104 1.71 19.94 0.28
CA ASP A 104 0.79 20.88 0.91
C ASP A 104 -0.43 20.19 1.51
N TYR A 105 -0.95 19.14 0.85
CA TYR A 105 -2.00 18.30 1.44
C TYR A 105 -1.50 17.58 2.68
N LEU A 106 -0.29 17.00 2.61
CA LEU A 106 0.31 16.32 3.75
C LEU A 106 0.39 17.26 4.97
N LYS A 107 0.89 18.49 4.76
CA LYS A 107 0.99 19.51 5.81
C LYS A 107 -0.39 19.86 6.39
N ALA A 108 -1.38 20.09 5.51
CA ALA A 108 -2.73 20.44 5.92
C ALA A 108 -3.41 19.32 6.71
N ILE A 109 -3.31 18.08 6.25
CA ILE A 109 -3.87 16.89 6.93
C ILE A 109 -3.23 16.71 8.30
N ARG A 110 -1.89 16.73 8.38
CA ARG A 110 -1.16 16.60 9.64
C ARG A 110 -1.51 17.71 10.63
N ALA A 111 -1.57 18.95 10.17
CA ALA A 111 -1.95 20.09 11.01
C ALA A 111 -3.38 19.96 11.54
N GLY A 112 -4.32 19.54 10.68
CA GLY A 112 -5.71 19.32 11.06
C GLY A 112 -5.91 18.19 12.08
N ILE A 113 -5.18 17.07 11.93
CA ILE A 113 -5.20 15.97 12.88
C ILE A 113 -4.56 16.42 14.21
N ALA A 114 -3.37 17.02 14.17
CA ALA A 114 -2.66 17.50 15.35
C ALA A 114 -3.49 18.50 16.19
N ALA A 115 -4.17 19.42 15.53
CA ALA A 115 -5.02 20.41 16.18
C ALA A 115 -6.22 19.78 16.92
N ARG A 116 -6.73 18.63 16.47
CA ARG A 116 -7.93 17.98 17.03
C ARG A 116 -7.61 16.83 18.00
N THR A 117 -6.43 16.26 17.91
CA THR A 117 -6.05 15.07 18.68
C THR A 117 -4.87 15.28 19.61
N GLY A 118 -4.05 16.30 19.39
CA GLY A 118 -2.79 16.51 20.08
C GLY A 118 -1.64 15.62 19.61
N ILE A 119 -1.87 14.74 18.61
CA ILE A 119 -0.84 13.86 18.06
C ILE A 119 0.18 14.70 17.30
N LYS A 120 1.46 14.43 17.52
CA LYS A 120 2.55 15.14 16.84
C LYS A 120 2.52 14.88 15.32
N PRO A 121 2.68 15.90 14.47
CA PRO A 121 2.66 15.74 13.01
C PRO A 121 3.62 14.68 12.46
N GLU A 122 4.78 14.51 13.10
CA GLU A 122 5.79 13.51 12.73
C GLU A 122 5.36 12.06 12.98
N ASN A 123 4.35 11.84 13.81
CA ASN A 123 3.79 10.53 14.11
C ASN A 123 2.60 10.18 13.18
N ILE A 124 2.31 11.04 12.19
CA ILE A 124 1.21 10.87 11.25
C ILE A 124 1.79 10.53 9.87
N VAL A 125 1.66 9.29 9.47
CA VAL A 125 2.00 8.80 8.13
C VAL A 125 0.77 8.84 7.26
N VAL A 126 0.89 9.49 6.10
CA VAL A 126 -0.15 9.54 5.07
C VAL A 126 0.41 8.94 3.80
N SER A 127 -0.18 7.87 3.32
CA SER A 127 0.17 7.19 2.07
C SER A 127 -0.99 7.20 1.08
N CYS A 128 -0.73 6.83 -0.17
CA CYS A 128 -1.76 6.64 -1.18
C CYS A 128 -1.75 5.20 -1.68
N THR A 129 -2.91 4.68 -2.07
CA THR A 129 -3.02 3.34 -2.66
C THR A 129 -2.47 3.30 -4.08
N HIS A 130 -2.39 4.45 -4.74
CA HIS A 130 -2.01 4.62 -6.14
C HIS A 130 -3.07 4.15 -7.14
N THR A 131 -4.36 4.17 -6.79
CA THR A 131 -5.39 3.86 -7.78
C THR A 131 -5.29 4.77 -9.00
N HIS A 132 -5.31 4.17 -10.20
CA HIS A 132 -5.35 4.88 -11.46
C HIS A 132 -6.76 5.26 -11.90
N SER A 133 -7.74 5.08 -11.02
CA SER A 133 -9.15 5.42 -11.25
C SER A 133 -9.71 6.35 -10.18
N GLY A 134 -8.87 7.24 -9.65
CA GLY A 134 -9.25 8.31 -8.74
C GLY A 134 -9.19 9.70 -9.39
N PRO A 135 -9.59 10.77 -8.66
CA PRO A 135 -9.54 12.14 -9.12
C PRO A 135 -8.13 12.68 -9.18
N ASN A 136 -7.90 13.69 -10.03
CA ASN A 136 -6.68 14.48 -9.99
C ASN A 136 -6.74 15.49 -8.84
N ALA A 137 -6.33 15.08 -7.66
CA ALA A 137 -6.31 15.93 -6.47
C ALA A 137 -5.12 16.91 -6.42
N GLY A 138 -4.32 17.02 -7.49
CA GLY A 138 -3.16 17.91 -7.53
C GLY A 138 -1.86 17.29 -7.05
N ALA A 139 -1.73 15.95 -7.13
CA ALA A 139 -0.42 15.31 -7.05
C ALA A 139 0.47 15.83 -8.18
N THR A 140 1.73 16.10 -7.88
CA THR A 140 2.65 16.89 -8.71
C THR A 140 2.67 16.42 -10.17
N PRO A 141 2.45 17.30 -11.12
CA PRO A 141 2.60 16.97 -12.52
C PRO A 141 4.07 16.95 -12.89
N SER A 142 4.52 15.88 -13.43
CA SER A 142 5.91 15.76 -13.85
C SER A 142 6.17 16.22 -15.29
N THR A 143 5.16 16.32 -16.14
CA THR A 143 5.39 16.36 -17.61
C THR A 143 4.51 17.32 -18.39
N PHE A 144 3.52 18.00 -17.79
CA PHE A 144 2.56 18.81 -18.52
C PHE A 144 2.85 20.30 -18.42
N ASN A 145 2.35 21.09 -19.37
CA ASN A 145 2.28 22.54 -19.31
C ASN A 145 1.54 22.97 -18.02
N LYS A 146 2.04 23.99 -17.32
CA LYS A 146 1.49 24.46 -16.05
C LYS A 146 -0.01 24.78 -16.14
N GLU A 147 -0.46 25.40 -17.23
CA GLU A 147 -1.86 25.75 -17.47
C GLU A 147 -2.74 24.52 -17.67
N GLU A 148 -2.27 23.52 -18.42
CA GLU A 148 -3.00 22.24 -18.61
C GLU A 148 -3.12 21.47 -17.30
N VAL A 149 -2.10 21.58 -16.47
CA VAL A 149 -2.07 20.97 -15.14
C VAL A 149 -3.09 21.63 -14.22
N GLU A 150 -3.07 22.96 -14.13
CA GLU A 150 -4.00 23.70 -13.28
C GLU A 150 -5.46 23.46 -13.73
N ALA A 151 -5.71 23.41 -15.04
CA ALA A 151 -7.02 23.07 -15.59
C ALA A 151 -7.46 21.61 -15.34
N SER A 152 -6.52 20.71 -15.05
CA SER A 152 -6.81 19.29 -14.82
C SER A 152 -7.03 18.94 -13.36
N ILE A 153 -6.69 19.84 -12.44
CA ILE A 153 -6.81 19.62 -10.98
C ILE A 153 -8.27 19.76 -10.54
N ALA A 154 -8.68 18.93 -9.60
CA ALA A 154 -9.98 19.02 -8.95
C ALA A 154 -10.24 20.40 -8.33
N SER A 155 -11.50 20.77 -8.24
CA SER A 155 -11.92 22.09 -7.75
C SER A 155 -11.33 22.44 -6.37
N PRO A 156 -11.09 23.73 -6.06
CA PRO A 156 -10.64 24.13 -4.73
C PRO A 156 -11.57 23.68 -3.61
N ALA A 157 -12.89 23.64 -3.87
CA ALA A 157 -13.90 23.17 -2.92
C ALA A 157 -13.68 21.66 -2.59
N TYR A 158 -13.51 20.82 -3.61
CA TYR A 158 -13.20 19.41 -3.40
C TYR A 158 -11.90 19.23 -2.63
N ARG A 159 -10.86 19.99 -2.97
CA ARG A 159 -9.55 19.88 -2.31
C ARG A 159 -9.61 20.23 -0.81
N THR A 160 -10.37 21.26 -0.44
CA THR A 160 -10.60 21.62 0.97
C THR A 160 -11.37 20.51 1.67
N TRP A 161 -12.47 20.04 1.08
CA TRP A 161 -13.29 18.95 1.61
C TRP A 161 -12.50 17.64 1.74
N LEU A 162 -11.62 17.30 0.79
CA LEU A 162 -10.74 16.13 0.87
C LEU A 162 -9.87 16.16 2.13
N VAL A 163 -9.25 17.31 2.43
CA VAL A 163 -8.46 17.47 3.67
C VAL A 163 -9.32 17.27 4.90
N GLU A 164 -10.53 17.83 4.93
CA GLU A 164 -11.48 17.65 6.04
C GLU A 164 -11.86 16.19 6.23
N GLN A 165 -12.14 15.45 5.15
CA GLN A 165 -12.44 14.00 5.22
C GLN A 165 -11.23 13.19 5.72
N CYS A 166 -10.03 13.49 5.24
CA CYS A 166 -8.81 12.84 5.74
C CYS A 166 -8.62 13.08 7.25
N VAL A 167 -8.78 14.32 7.70
CA VAL A 167 -8.71 14.66 9.13
C VAL A 167 -9.82 13.93 9.92
N ALA A 168 -11.05 13.91 9.41
CA ALA A 168 -12.17 13.24 10.05
C ALA A 168 -11.94 11.73 10.23
N SER A 169 -11.33 11.06 9.24
CA SER A 169 -10.97 9.65 9.33
C SER A 169 -10.04 9.37 10.53
N ALA A 170 -8.97 10.15 10.66
CA ALA A 170 -8.01 9.99 11.77
C ALA A 170 -8.61 10.37 13.13
N VAL A 171 -9.39 11.46 13.18
CA VAL A 171 -10.09 11.88 14.40
C VAL A 171 -11.06 10.81 14.85
N LYS A 172 -11.84 10.22 13.95
CA LYS A 172 -12.72 9.09 14.26
C LYS A 172 -11.94 7.92 14.86
N ALA A 173 -10.83 7.54 14.25
CA ALA A 173 -9.98 6.48 14.80
C ALA A 173 -9.45 6.83 16.19
N TRP A 174 -9.04 8.07 16.42
CA TRP A 174 -8.59 8.56 17.71
C TRP A 174 -9.68 8.55 18.79
N GLU A 175 -10.86 9.07 18.49
CA GLU A 175 -11.96 9.20 19.44
C GLU A 175 -12.59 7.85 19.80
N THR A 176 -12.59 6.89 18.88
CA THR A 176 -13.19 5.56 19.07
C THR A 176 -12.18 4.49 19.49
N ARG A 177 -10.91 4.86 19.78
CA ARG A 177 -9.91 3.89 20.18
C ARG A 177 -10.25 3.25 21.51
N VAL A 178 -9.99 1.96 21.60
CA VAL A 178 -10.28 1.13 22.76
C VAL A 178 -9.03 0.36 23.20
N PRO A 179 -8.95 -0.10 24.46
CA PRO A 179 -7.94 -1.09 24.82
C PRO A 179 -8.00 -2.28 23.86
N GLY A 180 -6.86 -2.63 23.28
CA GLY A 180 -6.84 -3.61 22.19
C GLY A 180 -5.49 -4.26 22.00
N ARG A 181 -5.39 -5.02 20.94
CA ARG A 181 -4.24 -5.83 20.58
C ARG A 181 -3.93 -5.65 19.11
N ILE A 182 -2.65 -5.71 18.76
CA ILE A 182 -2.19 -5.67 17.38
C ILE A 182 -1.19 -6.80 17.13
N GLY A 183 -1.23 -7.37 15.94
CA GLY A 183 -0.27 -8.36 15.48
C GLY A 183 0.02 -8.17 14.00
N ILE A 184 1.28 -8.42 13.61
CA ILE A 184 1.74 -8.27 12.23
C ILE A 184 2.48 -9.55 11.85
N ALA A 185 2.10 -10.13 10.71
CA ALA A 185 2.77 -11.30 10.17
C ALA A 185 2.87 -11.25 8.65
N PRO A 186 3.94 -11.79 8.05
CA PRO A 186 4.08 -11.88 6.61
C PRO A 186 3.28 -13.04 6.01
N THR A 187 2.89 -12.88 4.75
CA THR A 187 2.46 -13.93 3.83
C THR A 187 2.98 -13.62 2.44
N GLN A 188 2.59 -14.35 1.41
CA GLN A 188 3.06 -14.13 0.04
C GLN A 188 1.94 -14.26 -0.97
N VAL A 189 2.00 -13.41 -2.02
CA VAL A 189 1.14 -13.51 -3.21
C VAL A 189 2.01 -13.45 -4.47
N LEU A 190 2.21 -14.59 -5.12
CA LEU A 190 3.19 -14.74 -6.21
C LEU A 190 2.68 -14.24 -7.57
N GLU A 191 1.37 -14.31 -7.83
CA GLU A 191 0.83 -14.10 -9.18
C GLU A 191 -0.03 -12.84 -9.33
N LEU A 192 -0.23 -12.06 -8.29
CA LEU A 192 -0.99 -10.84 -8.38
C LEU A 192 -0.18 -9.77 -9.11
N GLY A 193 0.98 -9.41 -8.54
CA GLY A 193 1.90 -8.43 -9.10
C GLY A 193 2.97 -9.07 -9.99
N ARG A 194 3.38 -8.34 -11.03
CA ARG A 194 4.50 -8.71 -11.91
C ARG A 194 5.34 -7.49 -12.23
N ASN A 195 6.63 -7.70 -12.43
CA ASN A 195 7.48 -6.64 -12.95
C ASN A 195 6.98 -6.24 -14.34
N ARG A 196 6.66 -4.95 -14.54
CA ARG A 196 5.98 -4.42 -15.74
C ARG A 196 6.90 -3.79 -16.77
N ARG A 197 8.22 -3.78 -16.51
CA ARG A 197 9.18 -3.02 -17.30
C ARG A 197 9.51 -3.61 -18.67
N ARG A 198 9.01 -4.74 -18.99
CA ARG A 198 9.21 -5.35 -20.32
C ARG A 198 7.87 -5.46 -21.01
N LEU A 199 7.81 -5.09 -22.30
CA LEU A 199 6.59 -5.07 -23.13
C LEU A 199 5.79 -6.37 -23.11
N LEU A 200 6.40 -7.47 -22.71
CA LEU A 200 5.82 -8.80 -22.68
C LEU A 200 5.78 -9.38 -21.28
N TYR A 201 4.62 -9.26 -20.64
CA TYR A 201 4.20 -10.07 -19.49
C TYR A 201 5.04 -10.01 -18.22
N GLY A 202 6.01 -9.10 -18.18
CA GLY A 202 6.83 -8.84 -17.01
C GLY A 202 7.55 -10.05 -16.43
N GLY A 203 8.52 -9.78 -15.61
CA GLY A 203 9.18 -10.79 -14.77
C GLY A 203 8.32 -11.19 -13.57
N LEU A 204 8.85 -12.10 -12.77
CA LEU A 204 8.29 -12.39 -11.46
C LEU A 204 8.38 -11.13 -10.57
N HIS A 205 7.51 -11.04 -9.61
CA HIS A 205 7.60 -10.01 -8.57
C HIS A 205 8.83 -10.31 -7.69
N PRO A 206 9.81 -9.39 -7.59
CA PRO A 206 11.02 -9.64 -6.79
C PRO A 206 10.71 -9.79 -5.29
N ASP A 207 9.70 -9.09 -4.79
CA ASP A 207 9.28 -9.10 -3.40
C ASP A 207 7.76 -9.39 -3.27
N PRO A 208 7.35 -10.67 -3.35
CA PRO A 208 5.93 -11.05 -3.29
C PRO A 208 5.35 -11.03 -1.87
N GLU A 209 6.09 -10.54 -0.89
CA GLU A 209 5.68 -10.52 0.52
C GLU A 209 4.53 -9.52 0.75
N VAL A 210 3.59 -9.96 1.56
CA VAL A 210 2.45 -9.17 2.07
C VAL A 210 2.58 -9.08 3.58
N ALA A 211 2.64 -7.87 4.15
CA ALA A 211 2.43 -7.71 5.58
C ALA A 211 0.94 -7.72 5.88
N VAL A 212 0.50 -8.52 6.84
CA VAL A 212 -0.88 -8.55 7.32
C VAL A 212 -0.93 -8.02 8.74
N ILE A 213 -1.71 -6.96 8.95
CA ILE A 213 -1.92 -6.30 10.23
C ILE A 213 -3.29 -6.72 10.76
N LYS A 214 -3.31 -7.35 11.94
CA LYS A 214 -4.52 -7.76 12.65
C LYS A 214 -4.74 -6.87 13.86
N VAL A 215 -5.92 -6.29 14.00
CA VAL A 215 -6.30 -5.40 15.09
C VAL A 215 -7.50 -5.97 15.81
N GLU A 216 -7.40 -6.16 17.12
CA GLU A 216 -8.43 -6.72 17.99
C GLU A 216 -8.70 -5.82 19.19
N ASP A 217 -9.90 -5.88 19.73
CA ASP A 217 -10.20 -5.29 21.05
C ASP A 217 -9.60 -6.14 22.19
N ALA A 218 -9.77 -5.68 23.43
CA ALA A 218 -9.30 -6.38 24.62
C ALA A 218 -9.91 -7.79 24.81
N LYS A 219 -11.05 -8.06 24.17
CA LYS A 219 -11.76 -9.35 24.24
C LYS A 219 -11.35 -10.29 23.12
N GLY A 220 -10.50 -9.84 22.20
CA GLY A 220 -10.10 -10.60 21.01
C GLY A 220 -11.12 -10.52 19.86
N GLN A 221 -12.05 -9.57 19.91
CA GLN A 221 -12.93 -9.30 18.79
C GLN A 221 -12.17 -8.56 17.71
N LEU A 222 -12.23 -9.04 16.48
CA LEU A 222 -11.57 -8.42 15.33
C LEU A 222 -12.17 -7.05 15.02
N LEU A 223 -11.37 -6.00 15.10
CA LEU A 223 -11.71 -4.62 14.76
C LEU A 223 -11.29 -4.28 13.34
N GLY A 224 -10.12 -4.78 12.91
CA GLY A 224 -9.59 -4.43 11.61
C GLY A 224 -8.56 -5.41 11.07
N VAL A 225 -8.47 -5.44 9.74
CA VAL A 225 -7.44 -6.14 8.97
C VAL A 225 -6.88 -5.19 7.94
N ALA A 226 -5.57 -4.96 7.97
CA ALA A 226 -4.90 -4.23 6.91
C ALA A 226 -3.82 -5.09 6.27
N PHE A 227 -3.44 -4.74 5.04
CA PHE A 227 -2.35 -5.42 4.34
C PHE A 227 -1.50 -4.42 3.57
N ASN A 228 -0.19 -4.73 3.45
CA ASN A 228 0.78 -3.93 2.71
C ASN A 228 1.42 -4.80 1.63
N TYR A 229 1.42 -4.33 0.39
CA TYR A 229 1.94 -5.07 -0.77
C TYR A 229 2.32 -4.12 -1.90
N GLY A 230 3.39 -4.41 -2.62
CA GLY A 230 3.86 -3.58 -3.73
C GLY A 230 3.23 -3.98 -5.06
N CYS A 231 2.17 -3.30 -5.47
CA CYS A 231 1.60 -3.49 -6.80
C CYS A 231 0.64 -2.35 -7.17
N HIS A 232 0.81 -1.79 -8.37
CA HIS A 232 -0.07 -0.74 -8.89
C HIS A 232 -1.53 -1.18 -8.95
N PRO A 233 -2.48 -0.42 -8.36
CA PRO A 233 -3.91 -0.55 -8.62
C PRO A 233 -4.28 0.12 -9.95
N SER A 234 -3.87 -0.52 -11.03
CA SER A 234 -4.07 -0.09 -12.41
C SER A 234 -4.53 -1.24 -13.29
N GLY A 235 -5.28 -2.17 -12.68
CA GLY A 235 -5.75 -3.38 -13.36
C GLY A 235 -6.90 -3.13 -14.29
N ILE A 236 -7.72 -2.10 -14.06
CA ILE A 236 -8.75 -1.67 -15.02
C ILE A 236 -8.12 -0.78 -16.09
N ASP A 237 -8.71 -0.79 -17.28
CA ASP A 237 -8.16 -0.09 -18.43
C ASP A 237 -8.28 1.44 -18.33
N TRP A 238 -7.44 2.16 -19.10
CA TRP A 238 -7.44 3.61 -19.21
C TRP A 238 -8.77 4.19 -19.77
N HIS A 239 -9.56 3.39 -20.48
CA HIS A 239 -10.91 3.77 -20.94
C HIS A 239 -11.93 3.90 -19.81
N ASN A 240 -11.65 3.33 -18.65
CA ASN A 240 -12.54 3.44 -17.51
C ASN A 240 -12.73 4.89 -17.07
N THR A 241 -13.98 5.32 -16.95
CA THR A 241 -14.36 6.65 -16.47
C THR A 241 -15.11 6.62 -15.13
N LEU A 242 -15.19 5.44 -14.48
CA LEU A 242 -15.78 5.31 -13.15
C LEU A 242 -14.69 5.37 -12.08
N PHE A 243 -14.95 6.05 -10.97
CA PHE A 243 -14.07 5.99 -9.80
C PHE A 243 -14.09 4.58 -9.21
N THR A 244 -12.90 4.08 -8.83
CA THR A 244 -12.72 2.79 -8.17
C THR A 244 -11.37 2.73 -7.44
N GLU A 245 -11.32 2.00 -6.34
CA GLU A 245 -10.05 1.66 -5.66
C GLU A 245 -9.30 0.51 -6.38
N ASP A 246 -9.83 0.00 -7.53
CA ASP A 246 -9.24 -1.09 -8.31
C ASP A 246 -9.19 -2.42 -7.53
N TRP A 247 -8.20 -3.31 -7.78
CA TRP A 247 -8.10 -4.61 -7.12
C TRP A 247 -8.08 -4.57 -5.57
N PRO A 248 -7.56 -3.53 -4.90
CA PRO A 248 -7.63 -3.44 -3.44
C PRO A 248 -9.06 -3.41 -2.89
N TYR A 249 -10.00 -2.75 -3.59
CA TYR A 249 -11.41 -2.78 -3.21
C TYR A 249 -11.93 -4.20 -3.08
N TYR A 250 -11.73 -5.02 -4.11
CA TYR A 250 -12.21 -6.39 -4.12
C TYR A 250 -11.52 -7.26 -3.06
N ALA A 251 -10.22 -7.03 -2.81
CA ALA A 251 -9.52 -7.71 -1.73
C ALA A 251 -10.17 -7.40 -0.37
N MET A 252 -10.41 -6.13 -0.09
CA MET A 252 -11.04 -5.69 1.15
C MET A 252 -12.48 -6.21 1.29
N GLN A 253 -13.27 -6.20 0.22
CA GLN A 253 -14.63 -6.75 0.24
C GLN A 253 -14.64 -8.26 0.46
N ALA A 254 -13.73 -9.00 -0.18
CA ALA A 254 -13.61 -10.44 0.01
C ALA A 254 -13.18 -10.79 1.47
N ILE A 255 -12.28 -10.00 2.06
CA ILE A 255 -11.91 -10.15 3.48
C ILE A 255 -13.14 -9.88 4.37
N LYS A 256 -13.82 -8.74 4.20
CA LYS A 256 -15.02 -8.38 4.97
C LYS A 256 -16.11 -9.44 4.89
N LYS A 257 -16.30 -10.06 3.72
CA LYS A 257 -17.27 -11.14 3.52
C LYS A 257 -17.01 -12.35 4.44
N GLN A 258 -15.75 -12.64 4.76
CA GLN A 258 -15.36 -13.78 5.59
C GLN A 258 -15.30 -13.45 7.09
N VAL A 259 -14.80 -12.25 7.43
CA VAL A 259 -14.55 -11.89 8.83
C VAL A 259 -15.64 -11.02 9.45
N GLY A 260 -16.55 -10.46 8.64
CA GLY A 260 -17.65 -9.60 9.06
C GLY A 260 -17.65 -8.23 8.36
N GLN A 261 -18.84 -7.79 7.92
CA GLN A 261 -18.98 -6.55 7.14
C GLN A 261 -18.58 -5.28 7.90
N ASN A 262 -18.63 -5.30 9.22
CA ASN A 262 -18.26 -4.17 10.07
C ASN A 262 -16.78 -4.13 10.43
N VAL A 263 -16.00 -5.13 10.03
CA VAL A 263 -14.55 -5.14 10.24
C VAL A 263 -13.92 -4.12 9.30
N TRP A 264 -13.14 -3.21 9.87
CA TRP A 264 -12.39 -2.25 9.09
C TRP A 264 -11.31 -2.94 8.26
N THR A 265 -11.11 -2.50 7.01
CA THR A 265 -10.06 -3.04 6.14
C THR A 265 -9.31 -1.92 5.45
N ALA A 266 -7.99 -2.08 5.24
CA ALA A 266 -7.17 -1.11 4.53
C ALA A 266 -6.05 -1.76 3.73
N PHE A 267 -5.65 -1.09 2.66
CA PHE A 267 -4.48 -1.42 1.86
C PHE A 267 -3.45 -0.30 1.95
N TYR A 268 -2.21 -0.66 2.26
CA TYR A 268 -1.05 0.22 2.23
C TYR A 268 -0.13 -0.19 1.08
N GLN A 269 0.18 0.76 0.19
CA GLN A 269 1.10 0.52 -0.91
C GLN A 269 2.52 0.29 -0.40
N SER A 270 3.27 -0.61 -1.07
CA SER A 270 4.69 -0.86 -0.76
C SER A 270 5.59 -0.33 -1.89
N ALA A 271 6.70 -0.99 -2.16
CA ALA A 271 7.61 -0.67 -3.27
C ALA A 271 7.03 -1.24 -4.58
N GLU A 272 6.33 -0.41 -5.33
CA GLU A 272 5.53 -0.80 -6.50
C GLU A 272 6.01 -0.20 -7.82
N GLY A 273 7.04 0.66 -7.82
CA GLY A 273 7.40 1.47 -8.98
C GLY A 273 7.55 0.70 -10.30
N ASP A 274 8.02 -0.51 -10.23
CA ASP A 274 8.17 -1.43 -11.37
C ASP A 274 7.16 -2.58 -11.38
N ILE A 275 6.17 -2.59 -10.49
CA ILE A 275 5.22 -3.70 -10.33
C ILE A 275 3.80 -3.29 -10.75
N GLY A 276 3.26 -4.01 -11.71
CA GLY A 276 1.86 -3.92 -12.15
C GLY A 276 1.13 -5.25 -12.08
N VAL A 277 -0.13 -5.26 -12.42
CA VAL A 277 -0.98 -6.46 -12.43
C VAL A 277 -0.78 -7.37 -13.67
N GLY A 278 0.34 -7.24 -14.36
CA GLY A 278 0.70 -8.09 -15.49
C GLY A 278 0.66 -7.38 -16.87
N TYR A 279 0.69 -6.04 -16.89
CA TYR A 279 0.74 -5.23 -18.11
C TYR A 279 1.91 -4.27 -18.09
N SER A 280 2.40 -3.93 -19.28
CA SER A 280 3.40 -2.90 -19.45
C SER A 280 2.78 -1.52 -19.23
N ALA A 281 3.54 -0.62 -18.58
CA ALA A 281 3.13 0.76 -18.37
C ALA A 281 3.00 1.51 -19.70
N GLU A 282 3.89 1.23 -20.66
CA GLU A 282 3.95 1.88 -21.96
C GLU A 282 2.75 1.56 -22.83
N LEU A 283 2.36 0.27 -22.93
CA LEU A 283 1.17 -0.13 -23.70
C LEU A 283 -0.09 0.55 -23.14
N SER A 284 -0.20 0.66 -21.81
CA SER A 284 -1.28 1.41 -21.18
C SER A 284 -1.21 2.90 -21.50
N ALA A 285 -0.01 3.48 -21.53
CA ALA A 285 0.19 4.90 -21.80
C ALA A 285 -0.18 5.30 -23.24
N VAL A 286 0.04 4.42 -24.20
CA VAL A 286 -0.32 4.67 -25.61
C VAL A 286 -1.74 4.23 -25.96
N GLY A 287 -2.52 3.81 -24.97
CA GLY A 287 -3.93 3.51 -25.13
C GLY A 287 -4.22 2.20 -25.88
N VAL A 288 -3.33 1.22 -25.76
CA VAL A 288 -3.61 -0.12 -26.29
C VAL A 288 -4.75 -0.74 -25.49
N ASP A 289 -5.83 -1.06 -26.18
CA ASP A 289 -6.97 -1.74 -25.56
C ASP A 289 -6.62 -3.19 -25.23
N MET A 290 -6.81 -3.53 -23.97
CA MET A 290 -6.62 -4.89 -23.47
C MET A 290 -7.94 -5.38 -22.87
N PRO A 291 -8.79 -6.07 -23.62
CA PRO A 291 -10.14 -6.46 -23.21
C PRO A 291 -10.21 -7.25 -21.89
N ILE A 292 -9.10 -7.91 -21.49
CA ILE A 292 -9.00 -8.61 -20.22
C ILE A 292 -8.94 -7.65 -19.02
N ARG A 293 -8.51 -6.38 -19.22
CA ARG A 293 -8.42 -5.35 -18.17
C ARG A 293 -9.81 -4.76 -17.89
N ASN A 294 -10.61 -5.50 -17.15
CA ASN A 294 -11.97 -5.17 -16.78
C ASN A 294 -12.23 -5.49 -15.28
N TYR A 295 -13.43 -5.21 -14.81
CA TYR A 295 -13.81 -5.43 -13.41
C TYR A 295 -13.68 -6.87 -12.96
N TRP A 296 -13.99 -7.86 -13.80
CA TRP A 296 -13.77 -9.26 -13.50
C TRP A 296 -12.29 -9.57 -13.24
N TYR A 297 -11.39 -8.96 -14.01
CA TYR A 297 -9.95 -9.17 -13.82
C TYR A 297 -9.45 -8.63 -12.48
N ILE A 298 -9.81 -7.39 -12.12
CA ILE A 298 -9.39 -6.80 -10.85
C ILE A 298 -10.06 -7.47 -9.65
N GLU A 299 -11.31 -7.96 -9.79
CA GLU A 299 -11.96 -8.81 -8.80
C GLU A 299 -11.17 -10.10 -8.55
N ARG A 300 -10.77 -10.79 -9.61
CA ARG A 300 -9.93 -11.99 -9.51
C ARG A 300 -8.62 -11.70 -8.78
N LYS A 301 -7.94 -10.58 -9.11
CA LYS A 301 -6.70 -10.15 -8.44
C LYS A 301 -6.94 -9.81 -6.96
N GLY A 302 -8.01 -9.12 -6.65
CA GLY A 302 -8.41 -8.84 -5.27
C GLY A 302 -8.69 -10.12 -4.47
N ASN A 303 -9.39 -11.09 -5.05
CA ASN A 303 -9.66 -12.38 -4.41
C ASN A 303 -8.36 -13.16 -4.12
N GLN A 304 -7.36 -13.14 -5.00
CA GLN A 304 -6.05 -13.75 -4.74
C GLN A 304 -5.36 -13.14 -3.52
N MET A 305 -5.42 -11.81 -3.37
CA MET A 305 -4.89 -11.13 -2.17
C MET A 305 -5.68 -11.53 -0.92
N ALA A 306 -7.00 -11.51 -0.99
CA ALA A 306 -7.86 -11.88 0.13
C ALA A 306 -7.60 -13.30 0.63
N GLU A 307 -7.43 -14.27 -0.28
CA GLU A 307 -7.09 -15.66 0.06
C GLU A 307 -5.78 -15.75 0.87
N ALA A 308 -4.73 -15.03 0.43
CA ALA A 308 -3.45 -15.01 1.12
C ALA A 308 -3.55 -14.37 2.53
N VAL A 309 -4.27 -13.27 2.65
CA VAL A 309 -4.51 -12.58 3.93
C VAL A 309 -5.31 -13.47 4.87
N LEU A 310 -6.43 -14.03 4.41
CA LEU A 310 -7.31 -14.88 5.21
C LEU A 310 -6.64 -16.18 5.66
N LYS A 311 -5.70 -16.71 4.88
CA LYS A 311 -4.94 -17.91 5.22
C LYS A 311 -4.06 -17.70 6.45
N VAL A 312 -3.41 -16.53 6.59
CA VAL A 312 -2.50 -16.26 7.71
C VAL A 312 -3.22 -15.64 8.91
N LEU A 313 -4.29 -14.90 8.68
CA LEU A 313 -5.00 -14.09 9.68
C LEU A 313 -5.35 -14.83 10.99
N PRO A 314 -5.86 -16.07 10.99
CA PRO A 314 -6.18 -16.78 12.22
C PRO A 314 -4.96 -17.10 13.09
N GLY A 315 -3.78 -17.30 12.45
CA GLY A 315 -2.53 -17.64 13.13
C GLY A 315 -1.73 -16.42 13.61
N ILE A 316 -2.16 -15.20 13.31
CA ILE A 316 -1.45 -13.98 13.74
C ILE A 316 -1.63 -13.79 15.25
N ALA A 317 -0.54 -13.95 15.99
CA ALA A 317 -0.50 -13.61 17.40
C ALA A 317 -0.57 -12.09 17.59
N THR A 318 -1.47 -11.64 18.48
CA THR A 318 -1.65 -10.22 18.80
C THR A 318 -1.14 -9.91 20.20
N SER A 319 -0.50 -8.75 20.39
CA SER A 319 -0.04 -8.25 21.69
C SER A 319 -0.83 -7.01 22.09
N GLY A 320 -1.20 -6.91 23.36
CA GLY A 320 -1.74 -5.71 24.00
C GLY A 320 -0.70 -4.89 24.73
N ASP A 321 0.58 -5.29 24.63
CA ASP A 321 1.75 -4.67 25.26
C ASP A 321 2.80 -4.33 24.18
N ALA A 322 2.34 -3.87 23.03
CA ALA A 322 3.22 -3.42 21.96
C ALA A 322 3.59 -1.95 22.19
N ASP A 323 4.86 -1.63 22.14
CA ASP A 323 5.34 -0.25 22.16
C ASP A 323 5.30 0.36 20.77
N VAL A 324 5.10 1.68 20.72
CA VAL A 324 5.08 2.50 19.52
C VAL A 324 6.33 3.39 19.49
N ARG A 325 7.11 3.29 18.43
CA ARG A 325 8.35 4.05 18.26
C ARG A 325 8.32 4.76 16.92
N THR A 326 8.70 6.02 16.88
CA THR A 326 8.73 6.80 15.63
C THR A 326 10.07 7.49 15.46
N ALA A 327 10.60 7.47 14.24
CA ALA A 327 11.77 8.25 13.84
C ALA A 327 11.49 8.91 12.50
N ILE A 328 11.75 10.21 12.41
CA ILE A 328 11.63 10.99 11.19
C ILE A 328 13.01 11.48 10.76
N GLY A 329 13.22 11.59 9.46
CA GLY A 329 14.40 12.20 8.86
C GLY A 329 14.07 12.87 7.53
N ARG A 330 14.82 13.93 7.20
CA ARG A 330 14.86 14.52 5.87
C ARG A 330 16.23 14.22 5.27
N PHE A 331 16.23 13.71 4.05
CA PHE A 331 17.41 13.24 3.36
C PHE A 331 17.51 13.87 1.99
N ASP A 332 18.72 14.31 1.62
CA ASP A 332 18.99 14.97 0.35
C ASP A 332 19.33 13.95 -0.73
N TYR A 333 18.30 13.43 -1.39
CA TYR A 333 18.39 12.42 -2.43
C TYR A 333 19.10 12.94 -3.67
N PRO A 334 20.17 12.27 -4.16
CA PRO A 334 20.94 12.71 -5.31
C PRO A 334 20.09 12.75 -6.58
N LEU A 335 20.07 13.89 -7.26
CA LEU A 335 19.43 14.04 -8.56
C LEU A 335 20.42 13.80 -9.70
N ARG A 336 19.91 13.60 -10.91
CA ARG A 336 20.73 13.52 -12.12
C ARG A 336 21.42 14.86 -12.35
N THR A 337 22.73 14.78 -12.52
CA THR A 337 23.57 15.91 -12.97
C THR A 337 23.83 15.87 -14.47
N GLU A 338 23.55 14.72 -15.11
CA GLU A 338 23.70 14.48 -16.53
C GLU A 338 22.44 13.82 -17.08
N TYR A 339 22.14 14.08 -18.35
CA TYR A 339 21.09 13.37 -19.07
C TYR A 339 21.72 12.69 -20.29
N PRO A 340 21.38 11.42 -20.60
CA PRO A 340 22.15 10.61 -21.53
C PRO A 340 22.06 11.06 -22.99
N VAL A 341 21.05 11.87 -23.33
CA VAL A 341 20.82 12.37 -24.69
C VAL A 341 20.68 13.89 -24.67
N SER A 342 21.24 14.57 -25.68
CA SER A 342 21.01 16.01 -25.89
C SER A 342 19.57 16.26 -26.36
N VAL A 343 19.15 17.53 -26.34
CA VAL A 343 17.82 17.92 -26.86
C VAL A 343 17.69 17.59 -28.33
N GLU A 344 18.74 17.89 -29.13
CA GLU A 344 18.80 17.65 -30.57
C GLU A 344 18.73 16.15 -30.90
N GLU A 345 19.44 15.34 -30.15
CA GLU A 345 19.41 13.88 -30.33
C GLU A 345 18.06 13.30 -29.93
N ALA A 346 17.46 13.75 -28.84
CA ALA A 346 16.12 13.32 -28.43
C ALA A 346 15.03 13.74 -29.44
N GLU A 347 15.17 14.93 -30.04
CA GLU A 347 14.27 15.39 -31.11
C GLU A 347 14.41 14.54 -32.38
N ARG A 348 15.65 14.15 -32.76
CA ARG A 348 15.91 13.25 -33.88
C ARG A 348 15.27 11.89 -33.66
N LEU A 349 15.46 11.29 -32.46
CA LEU A 349 14.88 10.01 -32.11
C LEU A 349 13.33 10.07 -32.15
N LEU A 350 12.73 11.14 -31.66
CA LEU A 350 11.28 11.34 -31.73
C LEU A 350 10.78 11.45 -33.18
N ALA A 351 11.52 12.18 -34.04
CA ALA A 351 11.16 12.29 -35.46
C ALA A 351 11.24 10.94 -36.19
N GLU A 352 12.27 10.14 -35.89
CA GLU A 352 12.44 8.77 -36.44
C GLU A 352 11.31 7.82 -35.99
N ALA A 353 10.99 7.83 -34.69
CA ALA A 353 9.89 7.04 -34.14
C ALA A 353 8.54 7.42 -34.78
N LYS A 354 8.26 8.71 -34.93
CA LYS A 354 7.04 9.20 -35.61
C LYS A 354 6.99 8.76 -37.07
N LYS A 355 8.12 8.83 -37.77
CA LYS A 355 8.19 8.37 -39.19
C LYS A 355 7.90 6.87 -39.27
N LYS A 356 8.47 6.05 -38.41
CA LYS A 356 8.22 4.62 -38.32
C LYS A 356 6.75 4.31 -38.04
N LEU A 357 6.12 4.99 -37.08
CA LEU A 357 4.70 4.82 -36.77
C LEU A 357 3.83 5.18 -37.97
N ALA A 358 4.11 6.28 -38.65
CA ALA A 358 3.36 6.73 -39.82
C ALA A 358 3.40 5.71 -40.98
N GLU A 359 4.39 4.84 -41.09
CA GLU A 359 4.44 3.74 -42.07
C GLU A 359 3.42 2.66 -41.74
N PHE A 360 3.25 2.32 -40.45
CA PHE A 360 2.21 1.38 -40.03
C PHE A 360 0.80 1.95 -40.17
N GLU A 361 0.61 3.25 -39.88
CA GLU A 361 -0.72 3.88 -39.94
C GLU A 361 -1.25 4.11 -41.36
N LYS A 362 -0.37 4.10 -42.35
CA LYS A 362 -0.78 4.18 -43.78
C LYS A 362 -1.45 2.93 -44.29
N ASP A 363 -1.18 1.79 -43.68
CA ASP A 363 -1.72 0.49 -44.08
C ASP A 363 -2.75 0.03 -43.04
N PRO A 364 -4.05 -0.03 -43.39
CA PRO A 364 -5.11 -0.46 -42.47
C PRO A 364 -4.90 -1.89 -41.90
N GLU A 365 -4.22 -2.77 -42.65
CA GLU A 365 -3.92 -4.13 -42.19
C GLU A 365 -2.82 -4.14 -41.14
N LEU A 366 -1.92 -3.15 -41.16
CA LEU A 366 -0.81 -3.02 -40.21
C LEU A 366 -1.15 -2.16 -39.00
N SER A 367 -2.05 -1.19 -39.13
CA SER A 367 -2.35 -0.20 -38.09
C SER A 367 -2.91 -0.81 -36.80
N GLY A 368 -3.61 -1.96 -36.88
CA GLY A 368 -4.14 -2.72 -35.73
C GLY A 368 -3.21 -3.83 -35.23
N THR A 369 -1.98 -3.89 -35.71
CA THR A 369 -1.06 -4.96 -35.32
C THR A 369 -0.26 -4.60 -34.10
N ARG A 370 0.24 -5.60 -33.40
CA ARG A 370 1.17 -5.44 -32.29
C ARG A 370 2.41 -4.62 -32.65
N ARG A 371 2.91 -4.72 -33.89
CA ARG A 371 4.05 -3.92 -34.37
C ARG A 371 3.72 -2.43 -34.42
N ALA A 372 2.49 -2.08 -34.76
CA ALA A 372 2.02 -0.69 -34.68
C ALA A 372 1.95 -0.21 -33.22
N ASP A 373 1.50 -1.06 -32.31
CA ASP A 373 1.50 -0.75 -30.87
C ASP A 373 2.92 -0.54 -30.33
N GLU A 374 3.86 -1.40 -30.70
CA GLU A 374 5.28 -1.23 -30.37
C GLU A 374 5.84 0.09 -30.94
N ALA A 375 5.46 0.47 -32.17
CA ALA A 375 5.86 1.76 -32.74
C ALA A 375 5.21 2.95 -32.02
N ARG A 376 3.98 2.84 -31.53
CA ARG A 376 3.35 3.85 -30.64
C ARG A 376 4.10 4.00 -29.34
N VAL A 377 4.51 2.89 -28.73
CA VAL A 377 5.35 2.90 -27.51
C VAL A 377 6.69 3.57 -27.77
N GLU A 378 7.36 3.28 -28.90
CA GLU A 378 8.61 3.96 -29.28
C GLU A 378 8.41 5.50 -29.39
N VAL A 379 7.30 5.95 -30.00
CA VAL A 379 6.96 7.39 -30.06
C VAL A 379 6.75 7.97 -28.66
N PHE A 380 6.02 7.26 -27.80
CA PHE A 380 5.77 7.71 -26.43
C PHE A 380 7.05 7.83 -25.63
N GLN A 381 7.93 6.84 -25.69
CA GLN A 381 9.23 6.86 -24.98
C GLN A 381 10.14 7.98 -25.52
N ALA A 382 10.21 8.14 -26.85
CA ALA A 382 11.01 9.20 -27.46
C ALA A 382 10.48 10.61 -27.12
N ASP A 383 9.16 10.79 -27.07
CA ASP A 383 8.53 12.05 -26.66
C ASP A 383 8.80 12.37 -25.17
N GLN A 384 8.69 11.36 -24.30
CA GLN A 384 9.03 11.50 -22.89
C GLN A 384 10.51 11.87 -22.73
N MET A 385 11.40 11.22 -23.46
CA MET A 385 12.84 11.50 -23.47
C MET A 385 13.11 12.93 -23.94
N PHE A 386 12.49 13.35 -25.03
CA PHE A 386 12.62 14.71 -25.57
C PHE A 386 12.15 15.77 -24.57
N ARG A 387 10.96 15.60 -23.99
CA ARG A 387 10.45 16.53 -22.97
C ARG A 387 11.33 16.58 -21.74
N THR A 388 11.86 15.43 -21.30
CA THR A 388 12.76 15.37 -20.15
C THR A 388 14.10 16.02 -20.46
N ALA A 389 14.71 15.76 -21.63
CA ALA A 389 15.93 16.43 -22.06
C ALA A 389 15.74 17.96 -22.14
N LYS A 390 14.66 18.40 -22.79
CA LYS A 390 14.33 19.84 -22.90
C LYS A 390 14.20 20.50 -21.53
N ARG A 391 13.46 19.89 -20.60
CA ARG A 391 13.34 20.39 -19.23
C ARG A 391 14.69 20.35 -18.51
N PHE A 392 15.45 19.26 -18.68
CA PHE A 392 16.75 19.09 -18.06
C PHE A 392 17.73 20.19 -18.50
N PHE A 393 17.85 20.47 -19.78
CA PHE A 393 18.79 21.46 -20.32
C PHE A 393 18.31 22.90 -20.26
N SER A 394 17.00 23.15 -20.05
CA SER A 394 16.46 24.51 -19.90
C SER A 394 16.69 25.13 -18.50
N GLN A 395 17.05 24.35 -17.51
CA GLN A 395 17.32 24.84 -16.15
C GLN A 395 18.75 25.36 -16.06
N ALA A 396 18.92 26.69 -15.85
CA ALA A 396 20.23 27.34 -15.70
C ALA A 396 20.96 26.83 -14.43
N GLU A 397 20.22 26.61 -13.33
CA GLU A 397 20.71 26.00 -12.10
C GLU A 397 19.81 24.82 -11.76
N ARG A 398 20.42 23.67 -11.56
CA ARG A 398 19.74 22.45 -11.15
C ARG A 398 20.15 22.09 -9.73
N PRO A 399 19.18 21.77 -8.87
CA PRO A 399 19.53 21.24 -7.57
C PRO A 399 20.25 19.90 -7.75
N ALA A 400 21.36 19.72 -7.04
CA ALA A 400 22.08 18.43 -7.02
C ALA A 400 21.33 17.36 -6.23
N THR A 401 20.42 17.79 -5.36
CA THR A 401 19.64 16.92 -4.47
C THR A 401 18.18 17.38 -4.36
N ARG A 402 17.33 16.47 -3.93
CA ARG A 402 15.96 16.76 -3.49
C ARG A 402 15.80 16.31 -2.05
N SER A 403 15.41 17.23 -1.18
CA SER A 403 15.13 16.90 0.21
C SER A 403 13.79 16.19 0.33
N LEU A 404 13.81 14.94 0.79
CA LEU A 404 12.62 14.11 0.98
C LEU A 404 12.53 13.68 2.44
N GLU A 405 11.29 13.62 2.92
CA GLU A 405 10.98 13.12 4.25
C GLU A 405 10.76 11.62 4.21
N GLN A 406 11.33 10.92 5.19
CA GLN A 406 11.00 9.53 5.49
C GLN A 406 10.66 9.41 6.97
N VAL A 407 9.78 8.48 7.28
CA VAL A 407 9.41 8.09 8.65
C VAL A 407 9.65 6.60 8.80
N ALA A 408 10.28 6.18 9.90
CA ALA A 408 10.21 4.80 10.35
C ALA A 408 9.38 4.74 11.63
N PHE A 409 8.54 3.74 11.76
CA PHE A 409 7.82 3.49 12.99
C PHE A 409 7.81 1.99 13.29
N GLY A 410 8.02 1.68 14.58
CA GLY A 410 7.94 0.34 15.12
C GLY A 410 6.63 0.15 15.88
N ILE A 411 6.00 -0.99 15.71
CA ILE A 411 4.85 -1.45 16.50
C ILE A 411 5.19 -2.86 16.98
N GLY A 412 5.50 -2.98 18.26
CA GLY A 412 5.97 -4.24 18.83
C GLY A 412 7.25 -4.76 18.15
N ASP A 413 7.17 -5.92 17.53
CA ASP A 413 8.29 -6.60 16.84
C ASP A 413 8.39 -6.28 15.32
N ALA A 414 7.54 -5.41 14.79
CA ALA A 414 7.55 -5.03 13.40
C ALA A 414 7.97 -3.56 13.21
N VAL A 415 8.61 -3.28 12.06
CA VAL A 415 9.02 -1.94 11.65
C VAL A 415 8.52 -1.65 10.24
N PHE A 416 8.00 -0.46 10.04
CA PHE A 416 7.66 0.10 8.74
C PHE A 416 8.53 1.31 8.46
N VAL A 417 9.01 1.43 7.22
CA VAL A 417 9.73 2.61 6.75
C VAL A 417 9.06 3.16 5.49
N THR A 418 8.92 4.48 5.43
CA THR A 418 8.22 5.16 4.33
C THR A 418 9.15 5.62 3.23
N PHE A 419 8.62 5.73 2.01
CA PHE A 419 9.23 6.45 0.89
C PHE A 419 8.18 7.30 0.17
N PRO A 420 8.47 8.58 -0.14
CA PRO A 420 7.47 9.49 -0.71
C PRO A 420 7.32 9.37 -2.24
N GLY A 421 7.51 8.19 -2.82
CA GLY A 421 7.44 7.97 -4.26
C GLY A 421 7.27 6.52 -4.64
N GLU A 422 7.47 6.26 -5.92
CA GLU A 422 7.33 4.96 -6.56
C GLU A 422 8.71 4.26 -6.61
N MET A 423 9.09 3.67 -5.47
CA MET A 423 10.31 2.92 -5.31
C MET A 423 10.22 1.58 -6.07
N PHE A 424 11.27 1.20 -6.78
CA PHE A 424 11.35 -0.13 -7.39
C PHE A 424 11.43 -1.23 -6.33
N SER A 425 10.80 -2.34 -6.61
CA SER A 425 10.61 -3.46 -5.68
C SER A 425 11.92 -4.04 -5.13
N GLU A 426 12.97 -4.10 -5.95
CA GLU A 426 14.29 -4.58 -5.50
C GLU A 426 14.94 -3.67 -4.45
N ILE A 427 14.66 -2.36 -4.47
CA ILE A 427 15.14 -1.43 -3.43
C ILE A 427 14.41 -1.72 -2.11
N GLY A 428 13.09 -1.92 -2.16
CA GLY A 428 12.31 -2.34 -1.01
C GLY A 428 12.82 -3.65 -0.41
N LEU A 429 13.11 -4.63 -1.28
CA LEU A 429 13.68 -5.92 -0.87
C LEU A 429 15.07 -5.75 -0.22
N ALA A 430 15.94 -4.89 -0.78
CA ALA A 430 17.26 -4.61 -0.22
C ALA A 430 17.16 -3.95 1.18
N ILE A 431 16.18 -3.07 1.41
CA ILE A 431 15.91 -2.50 2.73
C ILE A 431 15.51 -3.60 3.72
N LYS A 432 14.59 -4.49 3.36
CA LYS A 432 14.14 -5.60 4.20
C LYS A 432 15.31 -6.53 4.54
N GLN A 433 16.11 -6.93 3.55
CA GLN A 433 17.27 -7.82 3.73
C GLN A 433 18.39 -7.20 4.57
N GLY A 434 18.57 -5.88 4.50
CA GLY A 434 19.57 -5.15 5.30
C GLY A 434 19.10 -4.76 6.69
N SER A 435 17.82 -4.93 7.00
CA SER A 435 17.24 -4.54 8.28
C SER A 435 17.71 -5.42 9.44
N PRO A 436 17.96 -4.83 10.62
CA PRO A 436 18.20 -5.61 11.85
C PRO A 436 16.89 -6.20 12.43
N VAL A 437 15.72 -5.83 11.88
CA VAL A 437 14.41 -6.31 12.34
C VAL A 437 13.82 -7.23 11.28
N GLU A 438 13.51 -8.47 11.66
CA GLU A 438 12.99 -9.49 10.75
C GLU A 438 11.69 -9.06 10.06
N LYS A 439 10.75 -8.49 10.83
CA LYS A 439 9.48 -7.98 10.32
C LYS A 439 9.63 -6.52 9.89
N THR A 440 10.31 -6.31 8.76
CA THR A 440 10.50 -4.98 8.17
C THR A 440 9.70 -4.85 6.89
N PHE A 441 8.93 -3.77 6.78
CA PHE A 441 8.05 -3.48 5.65
C PHE A 441 8.26 -2.06 5.14
N VAL A 442 7.98 -1.85 3.85
CA VAL A 442 8.07 -0.53 3.21
C VAL A 442 6.67 -0.01 2.92
N ILE A 443 6.43 1.27 3.18
CA ILE A 443 5.21 1.97 2.74
C ILE A 443 5.61 3.00 1.69
N GLY A 444 5.28 2.72 0.44
CA GLY A 444 5.48 3.61 -0.69
C GLY A 444 4.46 4.75 -0.74
N LEU A 445 4.67 5.70 -1.64
CA LEU A 445 3.76 6.84 -1.89
C LEU A 445 3.33 7.56 -0.62
N SER A 446 4.21 7.67 0.35
CA SER A 446 3.92 8.27 1.64
C SER A 446 4.76 9.50 1.91
N CYS A 447 4.13 10.48 2.55
CA CYS A 447 4.80 11.69 3.02
C CYS A 447 5.36 12.60 1.92
N GLY A 448 4.81 12.56 0.70
CA GLY A 448 5.14 13.52 -0.35
C GLY A 448 5.26 12.95 -1.77
N PRO A 449 5.56 13.81 -2.76
CA PRO A 449 5.64 13.46 -4.18
C PRO A 449 7.09 13.16 -4.60
N GLY A 450 7.59 11.97 -4.36
CA GLY A 450 8.97 11.58 -4.70
C GLY A 450 9.17 11.25 -6.19
N GLY A 451 8.18 10.69 -6.87
CA GLY A 451 8.32 10.14 -8.23
C GLY A 451 9.03 8.77 -8.25
N TYR A 452 9.35 8.31 -9.46
CA TYR A 452 10.01 7.00 -9.63
C TYR A 452 11.43 6.97 -9.09
N LEU A 453 11.75 5.93 -8.33
CA LEU A 453 13.10 5.62 -7.85
C LEU A 453 13.54 4.26 -8.42
N PRO A 454 14.19 4.25 -9.62
CA PRO A 454 14.73 3.05 -10.23
C PRO A 454 15.99 2.53 -9.52
N THR A 455 16.29 1.23 -9.70
CA THR A 455 17.60 0.67 -9.32
C THR A 455 18.70 1.18 -10.24
N ALA A 456 19.93 1.15 -9.77
CA ALA A 456 21.09 1.65 -10.53
C ALA A 456 21.27 0.90 -11.88
N LYS A 457 20.99 -0.41 -11.91
CA LYS A 457 21.07 -1.22 -13.14
C LYS A 457 20.05 -0.80 -14.19
N GLU A 458 18.84 -0.44 -13.76
CA GLU A 458 17.74 -0.06 -14.66
C GLU A 458 18.02 1.26 -15.40
N PHE A 459 18.86 2.12 -14.84
CA PHE A 459 19.32 3.34 -15.56
C PHE A 459 20.09 3.04 -16.85
N LEU A 460 20.67 1.83 -16.98
CA LEU A 460 21.32 1.39 -18.22
C LEU A 460 20.32 0.88 -19.26
N GLU A 461 19.13 0.49 -18.82
CA GLU A 461 18.09 -0.07 -19.67
C GLU A 461 17.10 0.99 -20.18
N GLY A 462 16.95 2.12 -19.47
CA GLY A 462 16.02 3.19 -19.83
C GLY A 462 14.57 2.84 -19.50
N ASP A 463 13.68 3.01 -20.47
CA ASP A 463 12.24 2.83 -20.42
C ASP A 463 11.47 3.86 -19.58
N TYR A 464 10.15 3.73 -19.51
CA TYR A 464 9.20 4.72 -19.01
C TYR A 464 9.56 5.32 -17.64
N GLU A 465 9.76 4.46 -16.65
CA GLU A 465 10.00 4.90 -15.28
C GLU A 465 11.35 5.60 -15.13
N VAL A 466 12.35 5.07 -15.82
CA VAL A 466 13.72 5.63 -15.80
C VAL A 466 13.77 6.97 -16.54
N ASN A 467 13.15 7.05 -17.73
CA ASN A 467 13.11 8.29 -18.51
C ASN A 467 12.39 9.42 -17.76
N GLY A 468 11.37 9.07 -16.97
CA GLY A 468 10.63 10.01 -16.12
C GLY A 468 11.31 10.36 -14.79
N SER A 469 12.30 9.58 -14.35
CA SER A 469 12.95 9.78 -13.05
C SER A 469 13.91 10.97 -13.05
N ALA A 470 13.84 11.78 -12.00
CA ALA A 470 14.78 12.86 -11.74
C ALA A 470 16.04 12.40 -10.98
N TYR A 471 16.04 11.19 -10.44
CA TYR A 471 17.12 10.69 -9.58
C TYR A 471 18.34 10.21 -10.38
N SER A 472 19.49 10.13 -9.69
CA SER A 472 20.72 9.54 -10.22
C SER A 472 20.79 8.05 -9.87
N PRO A 473 21.63 7.24 -10.56
CA PRO A 473 21.86 5.85 -10.20
C PRO A 473 22.38 5.64 -8.76
N LYS A 474 22.98 6.66 -8.14
CA LYS A 474 23.47 6.63 -6.75
C LYS A 474 22.33 6.61 -5.72
N THR A 475 21.13 6.97 -6.15
CA THR A 475 19.98 7.17 -5.25
C THR A 475 19.46 5.85 -4.68
N GLU A 476 19.60 4.72 -5.39
CA GLU A 476 19.30 3.38 -4.86
C GLU A 476 20.04 3.13 -3.54
N LYS A 477 21.37 3.17 -3.57
CA LYS A 477 22.21 2.95 -2.39
C LYS A 477 21.89 3.94 -1.28
N PHE A 478 21.72 5.23 -1.62
CA PHE A 478 21.38 6.27 -0.67
C PHE A 478 20.04 6.02 0.02
N CYS A 479 19.02 5.56 -0.73
CA CYS A 479 17.71 5.23 -0.19
C CYS A 479 17.77 4.05 0.78
N VAL A 480 18.49 2.99 0.43
CA VAL A 480 18.68 1.84 1.33
C VAL A 480 19.37 2.27 2.62
N GLU A 481 20.46 3.03 2.54
CA GLU A 481 21.22 3.51 3.71
C GLU A 481 20.39 4.45 4.60
N SER A 482 19.67 5.41 4.02
CA SER A 482 18.81 6.33 4.78
C SER A 482 17.67 5.60 5.48
N SER A 483 17.04 4.65 4.80
CA SER A 483 15.97 3.82 5.38
C SER A 483 16.49 2.95 6.53
N LEU A 484 17.61 2.27 6.35
CA LEU A 484 18.23 1.46 7.40
C LEU A 484 18.68 2.29 8.61
N ASN A 485 19.13 3.53 8.40
CA ASN A 485 19.46 4.45 9.49
C ASN A 485 18.24 4.83 10.32
N LEU A 486 17.08 5.04 9.67
CA LEU A 486 15.82 5.29 10.39
C LEU A 486 15.33 4.04 11.12
N ILE A 487 15.38 2.88 10.47
CA ILE A 487 14.96 1.60 11.06
C ILE A 487 15.75 1.33 12.36
N LYS A 488 17.08 1.54 12.36
CA LYS A 488 17.93 1.35 13.56
C LYS A 488 17.51 2.22 14.74
N ARG A 489 16.89 3.38 14.50
CA ARG A 489 16.42 4.28 15.56
C ARG A 489 15.13 3.81 16.22
N VAL A 490 14.37 2.93 15.57
CA VAL A 490 13.11 2.36 16.04
C VAL A 490 13.19 0.85 16.27
N ALA A 491 14.32 0.22 15.95
CA ALA A 491 14.60 -1.18 16.27
C ALA A 491 14.71 -1.38 17.79
N LYS A 492 14.27 -2.56 18.25
CA LYS A 492 14.50 -3.03 19.64
C LYS A 492 15.81 -3.81 19.71
#